data_cb44ba442a550daac73c5c34f0afd276
#
_entry.id   cb44ba442a550daac73c5c34f0afd276
#
_cell.length_a   1.000
_cell.length_b   1.000
_cell.length_c   1.000
_cell.angle_alpha   90.00
_cell.angle_beta   90.00
_cell.angle_gamma   90.00
#
_symmetry.space_group_name_H-M   'P 1'
#
loop_
_entity.id
_entity.type
_entity.pdbx_description
1 polymer ?
#
loop_
_entity_poly.entity_id
_entity_poly.type
_entity_poly.pdbx_seq_one_letter_code
_entity_poly.pdbx_strand_id
1 'polypeptide(L)'
;MAEMKELGRVGMNRWGGHFREEFLTELQGRRGIQAYREMSENDDIIGAVLYAIELLIRQATWDVQPGGDSAKDKEAAEFVRSCMDDMTDTWTDTISEILSFLTFGWSAHEIVYKRRAGNSRDPRLKSKYTDGLIGWQKLPIRAQETLYEWKYDDSDNLTGLVQMPPPDYGIIEIPVEKLLLFRTKSRKANPEGRSILRNAYRDWYFKRRIQEIEGIGVERDLAGFPTLTAPEGINIWDDEDPEMLRMRAAAERLVQN
;
A
#
# COMPACT_ATOMS: atom_id res chain seq x y z
N MET A 1 5.13 -41.04 -23.85
CA MET A 1 4.48 -40.56 -22.60
C MET A 1 3.57 -39.41 -23.01
N ALA A 2 2.27 -39.47 -22.73
CA ALA A 2 1.39 -38.33 -22.97
C ALA A 2 1.87 -37.18 -22.07
N GLU A 3 2.19 -36.06 -22.67
CA GLU A 3 2.48 -34.82 -21.92
C GLU A 3 1.24 -34.47 -21.08
N MET A 4 1.37 -34.49 -19.76
CA MET A 4 0.30 -34.00 -18.85
C MET A 4 0.30 -32.48 -18.93
N LYS A 5 -0.40 -31.94 -19.92
CA LYS A 5 -0.62 -30.50 -20.06
C LYS A 5 -1.91 -30.10 -19.35
N GLU A 6 -1.86 -29.03 -18.59
CA GLU A 6 -3.06 -28.37 -18.10
C GLU A 6 -3.90 -27.88 -19.30
N LEU A 7 -5.17 -28.30 -19.38
CA LEU A 7 -6.06 -27.96 -20.49
C LEU A 7 -6.88 -26.70 -20.20
N GLY A 8 -7.04 -26.34 -18.93
CA GLY A 8 -7.81 -25.19 -18.48
C GLY A 8 -6.93 -24.00 -18.16
N ARG A 9 -7.56 -22.86 -17.85
CA ARG A 9 -6.91 -21.67 -17.31
C ARG A 9 -7.62 -21.22 -16.05
N VAL A 10 -6.91 -20.56 -15.15
CA VAL A 10 -7.46 -20.07 -13.87
C VAL A 10 -8.57 -19.02 -14.07
N GLY A 11 -8.67 -18.41 -15.25
CA GLY A 11 -9.70 -17.41 -15.58
C GLY A 11 -9.50 -16.09 -14.84
N MET A 12 -8.27 -15.71 -14.63
CA MET A 12 -7.90 -14.42 -14.05
C MET A 12 -8.11 -13.30 -15.08
N ASN A 13 -8.82 -12.24 -14.70
CA ASN A 13 -9.04 -11.09 -15.58
C ASN A 13 -7.79 -10.19 -15.55
N ARG A 14 -6.92 -10.39 -16.54
CA ARG A 14 -5.64 -9.69 -16.71
C ARG A 14 -5.57 -9.02 -18.07
N TRP A 15 -5.14 -7.78 -18.09
CA TRP A 15 -4.88 -7.02 -19.31
C TRP A 15 -3.58 -6.22 -19.17
N GLY A 16 -2.62 -6.42 -20.08
CA GLY A 16 -1.35 -5.68 -20.10
C GLY A 16 -0.60 -5.74 -18.76
N GLY A 17 -0.53 -6.91 -18.11
CA GLY A 17 0.15 -7.08 -16.82
C GLY A 17 -0.60 -6.53 -15.59
N HIS A 18 -1.78 -5.94 -15.79
CA HIS A 18 -2.61 -5.41 -14.70
C HIS A 18 -3.84 -6.29 -14.44
N PHE A 19 -4.26 -6.36 -13.18
CA PHE A 19 -5.43 -7.13 -12.76
C PHE A 19 -6.67 -6.27 -12.66
N ARG A 20 -7.82 -6.83 -13.10
CA ARG A 20 -9.14 -6.21 -12.98
C ARG A 20 -10.10 -7.14 -12.24
N GLU A 21 -9.63 -7.66 -11.10
CA GLU A 21 -10.40 -8.58 -10.24
C GLU A 21 -11.20 -7.82 -9.16
N GLU A 22 -10.84 -6.56 -8.89
CA GLU A 22 -11.56 -5.72 -7.94
C GLU A 22 -12.80 -5.11 -8.61
N PHE A 23 -13.96 -5.21 -7.92
CA PHE A 23 -15.24 -4.71 -8.39
C PHE A 23 -15.32 -3.17 -8.44
N LEU A 24 -14.73 -2.51 -7.42
CA LEU A 24 -14.71 -1.05 -7.35
C LEU A 24 -13.52 -0.50 -8.13
N THR A 25 -13.79 0.35 -9.11
CA THR A 25 -12.76 0.97 -9.96
C THR A 25 -11.80 1.88 -9.18
N GLU A 26 -12.29 2.47 -8.09
CA GLU A 26 -11.51 3.30 -7.17
C GLU A 26 -10.43 2.51 -6.42
N LEU A 27 -10.63 1.20 -6.27
CA LEU A 27 -9.72 0.31 -5.57
C LEU A 27 -8.85 -0.53 -6.53
N GLN A 28 -8.85 -0.23 -7.82
CA GLN A 28 -8.01 -0.90 -8.80
C GLN A 28 -6.65 -0.22 -8.98
N GLY A 29 -5.58 -1.00 -9.04
CA GLY A 29 -4.22 -0.54 -9.34
C GLY A 29 -3.75 0.61 -8.43
N ARG A 30 -3.15 1.63 -9.00
CA ARG A 30 -2.60 2.78 -8.23
C ARG A 30 -3.65 3.54 -7.42
N ARG A 31 -4.89 3.63 -7.90
CA ARG A 31 -5.98 4.29 -7.15
C ARG A 31 -6.28 3.54 -5.87
N GLY A 32 -6.31 2.21 -5.94
CA GLY A 32 -6.50 1.36 -4.77
C GLY A 32 -5.38 1.52 -3.75
N ILE A 33 -4.12 1.58 -4.21
CA ILE A 33 -2.96 1.83 -3.34
C ILE A 33 -3.09 3.19 -2.64
N GLN A 34 -3.49 4.25 -3.35
CA GLN A 34 -3.70 5.58 -2.78
C GLN A 34 -4.84 5.58 -1.75
N ALA A 35 -5.98 4.93 -2.07
CA ALA A 35 -7.11 4.82 -1.15
C ALA A 35 -6.74 4.09 0.14
N TYR A 36 -6.06 2.94 0.04
CA TYR A 36 -5.62 2.19 1.21
C TYR A 36 -4.56 2.94 2.03
N ARG A 37 -3.68 3.69 1.38
CA ARG A 37 -2.73 4.57 2.08
C ARG A 37 -3.47 5.65 2.86
N GLU A 38 -4.41 6.34 2.23
CA GLU A 38 -5.21 7.37 2.88
C GLU A 38 -5.99 6.82 4.07
N MET A 39 -6.58 5.61 3.93
CA MET A 39 -7.26 4.93 5.04
C MET A 39 -6.32 4.63 6.20
N SER A 40 -5.10 4.15 5.92
CA SER A 40 -4.15 3.72 6.95
C SER A 40 -3.44 4.89 7.64
N GLU A 41 -3.22 6.00 6.93
CA GLU A 41 -2.45 7.13 7.45
C GLU A 41 -3.33 8.23 8.07
N ASN A 42 -4.59 8.37 7.61
CA ASN A 42 -5.47 9.47 8.00
C ASN A 42 -6.69 9.04 8.84
N ASP A 43 -7.00 7.75 8.95
CA ASP A 43 -8.07 7.28 9.83
C ASP A 43 -7.47 6.77 11.15
N ASP A 44 -7.87 7.38 12.25
CA ASP A 44 -7.39 7.12 13.60
C ASP A 44 -7.63 5.68 14.06
N ILE A 45 -8.81 5.13 13.77
CA ILE A 45 -9.18 3.76 14.16
C ILE A 45 -8.42 2.74 13.32
N ILE A 46 -8.40 2.93 12.00
CA ILE A 46 -7.71 2.03 11.09
C ILE A 46 -6.21 2.02 11.40
N GLY A 47 -5.60 3.19 11.57
CA GLY A 47 -4.20 3.33 11.93
C GLY A 47 -3.86 2.65 13.25
N ALA A 48 -4.69 2.85 14.28
CA ALA A 48 -4.50 2.21 15.59
C ALA A 48 -4.58 0.69 15.53
N VAL A 49 -5.54 0.13 14.77
CA VAL A 49 -5.69 -1.33 14.60
C VAL A 49 -4.51 -1.92 13.84
N LEU A 50 -4.08 -1.30 12.74
CA LEU A 50 -2.91 -1.75 11.98
C LEU A 50 -1.65 -1.72 12.84
N TYR A 51 -1.43 -0.64 13.58
CA TYR A 51 -0.30 -0.50 14.50
C TYR A 51 -0.32 -1.57 15.59
N ALA A 52 -1.48 -1.87 16.17
CA ALA A 52 -1.60 -2.93 17.19
C ALA A 52 -1.25 -4.30 16.62
N ILE A 53 -1.70 -4.63 15.40
CA ILE A 53 -1.36 -5.88 14.71
C ILE A 53 0.15 -5.94 14.43
N GLU A 54 0.72 -4.87 13.90
CA GLU A 54 2.16 -4.78 13.64
C GLU A 54 2.97 -5.00 14.92
N LEU A 55 2.60 -4.32 16.01
CA LEU A 55 3.29 -4.43 17.29
C LEU A 55 3.28 -5.87 17.82
N LEU A 56 2.14 -6.57 17.75
CA LEU A 56 2.03 -7.96 18.16
C LEU A 56 2.93 -8.89 17.34
N ILE A 57 3.00 -8.70 16.04
CA ILE A 57 3.82 -9.54 15.15
C ILE A 57 5.31 -9.25 15.33
N ARG A 58 5.69 -7.99 15.55
CA ARG A 58 7.08 -7.58 15.80
C ARG A 58 7.62 -8.13 17.13
N GLN A 59 6.76 -8.37 18.12
CA GLN A 59 7.14 -8.97 19.38
C GLN A 59 7.39 -10.48 19.28
N ALA A 60 6.95 -11.13 18.19
CA ALA A 60 7.17 -12.56 18.00
C ALA A 60 8.67 -12.87 17.81
N THR A 61 9.13 -13.94 18.45
CA THR A 61 10.48 -14.46 18.22
C THR A 61 10.51 -15.29 16.95
N TRP A 62 11.31 -14.86 16.01
CA TRP A 62 11.51 -15.55 14.73
C TRP A 62 12.72 -16.47 14.83
N ASP A 63 12.52 -17.77 14.60
CA ASP A 63 13.59 -18.75 14.57
C ASP A 63 13.49 -19.64 13.33
N VAL A 64 14.66 -20.08 12.83
CA VAL A 64 14.76 -20.97 11.68
C VAL A 64 14.88 -22.40 12.16
N GLN A 65 13.89 -23.21 11.85
CA GLN A 65 13.88 -24.63 12.21
C GLN A 65 14.43 -25.48 11.04
N PRO A 66 15.26 -26.52 11.30
CA PRO A 66 15.68 -27.42 10.27
C PRO A 66 14.50 -28.21 9.69
N GLY A 67 14.51 -28.43 8.38
CA GLY A 67 13.46 -29.19 7.68
C GLY A 67 13.44 -30.69 7.99
N GLY A 68 14.49 -31.21 8.59
CA GLY A 68 14.65 -32.60 9.00
C GLY A 68 15.82 -32.79 9.96
N ASP A 69 16.08 -34.07 10.32
CA ASP A 69 17.12 -34.41 11.30
C ASP A 69 18.52 -34.58 10.70
N SER A 70 18.67 -34.50 9.39
CA SER A 70 19.96 -34.71 8.73
C SER A 70 20.95 -33.57 9.10
N ALA A 71 22.25 -33.87 9.03
CA ALA A 71 23.28 -32.87 9.26
C ALA A 71 23.18 -31.69 8.26
N LYS A 72 22.77 -31.99 7.02
CA LYS A 72 22.59 -30.97 5.95
C LYS A 72 21.39 -30.04 6.26
N ASP A 73 20.30 -30.58 6.82
CA ASP A 73 19.14 -29.76 7.17
C ASP A 73 19.50 -28.78 8.31
N LYS A 74 20.25 -29.26 9.31
CA LYS A 74 20.73 -28.44 10.42
C LYS A 74 21.70 -27.35 9.93
N GLU A 75 22.66 -27.71 9.07
CA GLU A 75 23.58 -26.75 8.45
C GLU A 75 22.85 -25.69 7.62
N ALA A 76 21.84 -26.10 6.83
CA ALA A 76 21.04 -25.17 6.05
C ALA A 76 20.24 -24.19 6.95
N ALA A 77 19.63 -24.68 8.04
CA ALA A 77 18.91 -23.84 8.97
C ALA A 77 19.83 -22.82 9.68
N GLU A 78 21.01 -23.28 10.10
CA GLU A 78 22.02 -22.40 10.71
C GLU A 78 22.53 -21.34 9.74
N PHE A 79 22.76 -21.74 8.48
CA PHE A 79 23.13 -20.81 7.42
C PHE A 79 22.07 -19.72 7.20
N VAL A 80 20.79 -20.09 7.08
CA VAL A 80 19.69 -19.13 6.93
C VAL A 80 19.58 -18.21 8.13
N ARG A 81 19.71 -18.73 9.36
CA ARG A 81 19.74 -17.93 10.59
C ARG A 81 20.88 -16.92 10.57
N SER A 82 22.07 -17.37 10.13
CA SER A 82 23.23 -16.49 9.99
C SER A 82 23.05 -15.41 8.93
N CYS A 83 22.30 -15.69 7.85
CA CYS A 83 21.93 -14.69 6.83
C CYS A 83 21.02 -13.62 7.39
N MET A 84 20.02 -13.99 8.20
CA MET A 84 19.14 -13.03 8.88
C MET A 84 19.90 -12.09 9.81
N ASP A 85 20.89 -12.63 10.56
CA ASP A 85 21.72 -11.86 11.49
C ASP A 85 22.74 -10.96 10.79
N ASP A 86 23.14 -11.29 9.55
CA ASP A 86 24.17 -10.58 8.78
C ASP A 86 23.62 -9.51 7.83
N MET A 87 22.31 -9.29 7.78
CA MET A 87 21.71 -8.25 6.95
C MET A 87 22.11 -6.85 7.42
N THR A 88 22.03 -5.88 6.51
CA THR A 88 22.26 -4.46 6.79
C THR A 88 21.14 -3.90 7.67
N ASP A 89 19.91 -4.29 7.35
CA ASP A 89 18.70 -3.87 8.05
C ASP A 89 18.34 -4.93 9.10
N THR A 90 17.70 -4.53 10.18
CA THR A 90 17.30 -5.49 11.21
C THR A 90 16.16 -6.37 10.71
N TRP A 91 16.09 -7.61 11.20
CA TRP A 91 14.97 -8.49 10.87
C TRP A 91 13.62 -7.89 11.29
N THR A 92 13.58 -7.19 12.41
CA THR A 92 12.38 -6.52 12.91
C THR A 92 11.90 -5.41 11.97
N ASP A 93 12.82 -4.61 11.42
CA ASP A 93 12.48 -3.57 10.45
C ASP A 93 12.00 -4.19 9.12
N THR A 94 12.66 -5.27 8.69
CA THR A 94 12.22 -6.04 7.52
C THR A 94 10.79 -6.59 7.71
N ILE A 95 10.46 -7.10 8.90
CA ILE A 95 9.08 -7.54 9.20
C ILE A 95 8.10 -6.39 9.12
N SER A 96 8.43 -5.20 9.62
CA SER A 96 7.54 -4.03 9.51
C SER A 96 7.24 -3.67 8.06
N GLU A 97 8.25 -3.67 7.18
CA GLU A 97 8.04 -3.45 5.75
C GLU A 97 7.20 -4.56 5.10
N ILE A 98 7.46 -5.82 5.46
CA ILE A 98 6.67 -6.97 4.99
C ILE A 98 5.20 -6.77 5.34
N LEU A 99 4.88 -6.34 6.56
CA LEU A 99 3.52 -6.19 7.05
C LEU A 99 2.68 -5.16 6.27
N SER A 100 3.29 -4.36 5.42
CA SER A 100 2.55 -3.52 4.47
C SER A 100 1.61 -4.33 3.56
N PHE A 101 1.84 -5.65 3.42
CA PHE A 101 0.90 -6.53 2.70
C PHE A 101 -0.50 -6.57 3.32
N LEU A 102 -0.64 -6.27 4.60
CA LEU A 102 -1.95 -6.18 5.26
C LEU A 102 -2.74 -5.01 4.71
N THR A 103 -2.10 -3.85 4.58
CA THR A 103 -2.71 -2.63 4.07
C THR A 103 -3.01 -2.72 2.57
N PHE A 104 -2.03 -3.16 1.77
CA PHE A 104 -2.14 -3.12 0.31
C PHE A 104 -2.59 -4.44 -0.34
N GLY A 105 -2.63 -5.53 0.45
CA GLY A 105 -2.91 -6.88 -0.04
C GLY A 105 -1.65 -7.67 -0.39
N TRP A 106 -0.55 -7.01 -0.72
CA TRP A 106 0.73 -7.61 -1.06
C TRP A 106 1.91 -6.69 -0.71
N SER A 107 3.07 -7.31 -0.50
CA SER A 107 4.36 -6.61 -0.49
C SER A 107 5.40 -7.44 -1.22
N ALA A 108 6.28 -6.78 -1.95
CA ALA A 108 7.33 -7.42 -2.74
C ALA A 108 8.70 -6.91 -2.26
N HIS A 109 9.61 -7.83 -1.98
CA HIS A 109 10.95 -7.55 -1.51
C HIS A 109 11.97 -8.17 -2.45
N GLU A 110 12.95 -7.39 -2.89
CA GLU A 110 14.03 -7.93 -3.69
C GLU A 110 15.10 -8.55 -2.79
N ILE A 111 15.59 -9.74 -3.15
CA ILE A 111 16.70 -10.38 -2.46
C ILE A 111 18.01 -9.78 -3.00
N VAL A 112 18.64 -8.93 -2.22
CA VAL A 112 19.95 -8.39 -2.54
C VAL A 112 21.02 -9.23 -1.86
N TYR A 113 21.90 -9.83 -2.65
CA TYR A 113 22.95 -10.71 -2.15
C TYR A 113 24.26 -9.95 -1.88
N LYS A 114 25.05 -10.49 -0.94
CA LYS A 114 26.46 -10.11 -0.72
C LYS A 114 27.33 -11.34 -0.54
N ARG A 115 28.60 -11.23 -0.88
CA ARG A 115 29.61 -12.24 -0.51
C ARG A 115 30.10 -11.99 0.91
N ARG A 116 30.10 -13.00 1.74
CA ARG A 116 30.52 -12.94 3.15
C ARG A 116 32.05 -12.98 3.25
N ALA A 117 32.67 -11.81 3.11
CA ALA A 117 34.12 -11.65 3.08
C ALA A 117 34.67 -10.85 4.28
N GLY A 118 33.89 -10.78 5.38
CA GLY A 118 34.31 -10.09 6.59
C GLY A 118 34.27 -8.55 6.43
N ASN A 119 35.29 -7.89 6.95
CA ASN A 119 35.35 -6.45 7.01
C ASN A 119 35.78 -5.84 5.65
N SER A 120 34.84 -5.68 4.74
CA SER A 120 35.05 -5.03 3.44
C SER A 120 35.22 -3.51 3.61
N ARG A 121 35.96 -2.87 2.69
CA ARG A 121 36.05 -1.40 2.59
C ARG A 121 34.72 -0.78 2.15
N ASP A 122 33.93 -1.51 1.37
CA ASP A 122 32.57 -1.10 1.00
C ASP A 122 31.61 -1.47 2.14
N PRO A 123 30.97 -0.51 2.80
CA PRO A 123 30.03 -0.77 3.89
C PRO A 123 28.87 -1.71 3.50
N ARG A 124 28.49 -1.70 2.23
CA ARG A 124 27.40 -2.55 1.69
C ARG A 124 27.76 -4.03 1.67
N LEU A 125 29.06 -4.35 1.63
CA LEU A 125 29.58 -5.72 1.57
C LEU A 125 30.16 -6.19 2.92
N LYS A 126 30.03 -5.39 3.99
CA LYS A 126 30.44 -5.82 5.33
C LYS A 126 29.64 -7.05 5.75
N SER A 127 30.36 -8.00 6.35
CA SER A 127 29.79 -9.23 6.87
C SER A 127 30.41 -9.57 8.23
N LYS A 128 29.62 -10.15 9.11
CA LYS A 128 30.10 -10.72 10.38
C LYS A 128 30.91 -12.01 10.15
N TYR A 129 30.78 -12.60 8.97
CA TYR A 129 31.31 -13.90 8.59
C TYR A 129 32.39 -13.76 7.51
N THR A 130 33.30 -14.73 7.46
CA THR A 130 34.45 -14.79 6.52
C THR A 130 34.48 -16.11 5.72
N ASP A 131 33.36 -16.80 5.64
CA ASP A 131 33.24 -18.11 5.01
C ASP A 131 33.22 -18.06 3.46
N GLY A 132 33.13 -16.85 2.89
CA GLY A 132 33.10 -16.64 1.44
C GLY A 132 31.79 -17.05 0.78
N LEU A 133 30.79 -17.48 1.54
CA LEU A 133 29.46 -17.87 1.04
C LEU A 133 28.67 -16.62 0.60
N ILE A 134 27.60 -16.88 -0.19
CA ILE A 134 26.69 -15.83 -0.64
C ILE A 134 25.51 -15.78 0.34
N GLY A 135 25.43 -14.70 1.11
CA GLY A 135 24.34 -14.42 2.03
C GLY A 135 23.47 -13.24 1.58
N TRP A 136 22.51 -12.87 2.41
CA TRP A 136 21.66 -11.71 2.16
C TRP A 136 22.36 -10.42 2.62
N GLN A 137 22.36 -9.41 1.77
CA GLN A 137 22.74 -8.06 2.16
C GLN A 137 21.56 -7.36 2.82
N LYS A 138 20.42 -7.35 2.14
CA LYS A 138 19.16 -6.76 2.58
C LYS A 138 17.99 -7.31 1.76
N LEU A 139 16.78 -7.11 2.25
CA LEU A 139 15.52 -7.47 1.62
C LEU A 139 14.63 -6.23 1.45
N PRO A 140 15.04 -5.22 0.67
CA PRO A 140 14.33 -3.95 0.59
C PRO A 140 12.99 -4.12 -0.10
N ILE A 141 11.98 -3.43 0.42
CA ILE A 141 10.67 -3.37 -0.19
C ILE A 141 10.72 -2.70 -1.56
N ARG A 142 9.92 -3.19 -2.48
CA ARG A 142 9.59 -2.53 -3.74
C ARG A 142 8.22 -1.90 -3.59
N ALA A 143 8.21 -0.59 -3.39
CA ALA A 143 7.01 0.16 -3.04
C ALA A 143 5.88 -0.11 -4.05
N GLN A 144 4.68 -0.39 -3.55
CA GLN A 144 3.53 -0.82 -4.35
C GLN A 144 3.13 0.21 -5.42
N GLU A 145 3.28 1.50 -5.13
CA GLU A 145 3.01 2.58 -6.09
C GLU A 145 3.94 2.63 -7.29
N THR A 146 5.10 1.97 -7.19
CA THR A 146 6.09 1.92 -8.28
C THR A 146 5.88 0.74 -9.22
N LEU A 147 4.95 -0.16 -8.89
CA LEU A 147 4.57 -1.26 -9.76
C LEU A 147 4.08 -0.75 -11.10
N TYR A 148 4.74 -1.20 -12.17
CA TYR A 148 4.32 -0.94 -13.54
C TYR A 148 3.47 -2.09 -14.06
N GLU A 149 3.97 -3.35 -14.01
CA GLU A 149 3.24 -4.55 -14.44
C GLU A 149 3.80 -5.82 -13.81
N TRP A 150 2.99 -6.87 -13.81
CA TRP A 150 3.43 -8.23 -13.50
C TRP A 150 3.71 -9.00 -14.79
N LYS A 151 4.84 -9.68 -14.85
CA LYS A 151 5.21 -10.52 -16.00
C LYS A 151 4.80 -11.97 -15.81
N TYR A 152 4.37 -12.58 -16.90
CA TYR A 152 3.93 -13.96 -16.95
C TYR A 152 4.51 -14.66 -18.17
N ASP A 153 4.70 -15.96 -18.05
CA ASP A 153 5.01 -16.82 -19.19
C ASP A 153 3.74 -17.22 -19.98
N ASP A 154 3.95 -17.98 -21.06
CA ASP A 154 2.87 -18.47 -21.93
C ASP A 154 1.94 -19.48 -21.21
N SER A 155 2.37 -20.01 -20.05
CA SER A 155 1.63 -20.94 -19.19
C SER A 155 0.93 -20.27 -18.02
N ASP A 156 0.82 -18.93 -18.03
CA ASP A 156 0.24 -18.10 -16.97
C ASP A 156 0.97 -18.20 -15.60
N ASN A 157 2.25 -18.60 -15.57
CA ASN A 157 3.06 -18.53 -14.35
C ASN A 157 3.69 -17.15 -14.21
N LEU A 158 3.73 -16.64 -12.98
CA LEU A 158 4.40 -15.37 -12.65
C LEU A 158 5.91 -15.51 -12.84
N THR A 159 6.50 -14.69 -13.70
CA THR A 159 7.95 -14.68 -13.98
C THR A 159 8.69 -13.50 -13.39
N GLY A 160 7.99 -12.41 -13.08
CA GLY A 160 8.64 -11.25 -12.50
C GLY A 160 7.72 -10.08 -12.23
N LEU A 161 8.32 -9.05 -11.67
CA LEU A 161 7.73 -7.76 -11.38
C LEU A 161 8.49 -6.68 -12.15
N VAL A 162 7.76 -5.78 -12.81
CA VAL A 162 8.32 -4.59 -13.46
C VAL A 162 7.99 -3.37 -12.64
N GLN A 163 9.02 -2.59 -12.34
CA GLN A 163 8.95 -1.40 -11.52
C GLN A 163 9.34 -0.16 -12.32
N MET A 164 8.69 0.97 -12.03
CA MET A 164 9.09 2.31 -12.50
C MET A 164 9.28 3.24 -11.28
N PRO A 165 10.44 3.17 -10.61
CA PRO A 165 10.68 3.95 -9.40
C PRO A 165 11.13 5.39 -9.75
N PRO A 166 10.77 6.39 -8.92
CA PRO A 166 11.38 7.71 -8.97
C PRO A 166 12.88 7.62 -8.61
N PRO A 167 13.72 8.61 -8.96
CA PRO A 167 13.38 9.83 -9.68
C PRO A 167 13.34 9.67 -11.21
N ASP A 168 14.00 8.65 -11.75
CA ASP A 168 14.26 8.52 -13.20
C ASP A 168 13.12 7.83 -13.95
N TYR A 169 12.22 7.15 -13.22
CA TYR A 169 11.11 6.38 -13.80
C TYR A 169 11.53 5.37 -14.87
N GLY A 170 12.78 4.89 -14.79
CA GLY A 170 13.30 3.84 -15.64
C GLY A 170 12.59 2.51 -15.39
N ILE A 171 12.40 1.72 -16.45
CA ILE A 171 11.80 0.39 -16.35
C ILE A 171 12.84 -0.58 -15.78
N ILE A 172 12.55 -1.19 -14.63
CA ILE A 172 13.37 -2.18 -13.96
C ILE A 172 12.59 -3.47 -13.85
N GLU A 173 13.13 -4.53 -14.40
CA GLU A 173 12.55 -5.87 -14.29
C GLU A 173 13.24 -6.67 -13.19
N ILE A 174 12.45 -7.23 -12.27
CA ILE A 174 12.92 -8.07 -11.18
C ILE A 174 12.34 -9.48 -11.39
N PRO A 175 13.19 -10.48 -11.69
CA PRO A 175 12.72 -11.85 -11.89
C PRO A 175 12.22 -12.45 -10.57
N VAL A 176 11.28 -13.40 -10.67
CA VAL A 176 10.62 -14.01 -9.50
C VAL A 176 11.61 -14.71 -8.57
N GLU A 177 12.73 -15.23 -9.10
CA GLU A 177 13.79 -15.89 -8.31
C GLU A 177 14.52 -14.93 -7.36
N LYS A 178 14.44 -13.63 -7.62
CA LYS A 178 14.97 -12.57 -6.75
C LYS A 178 13.90 -11.86 -5.93
N LEU A 179 12.68 -12.36 -5.96
CA LEU A 179 11.54 -11.68 -5.36
C LEU A 179 10.95 -12.52 -4.23
N LEU A 180 10.82 -11.93 -3.05
CA LEU A 180 9.96 -12.44 -1.98
C LEU A 180 8.63 -11.71 -2.07
N LEU A 181 7.57 -12.45 -2.40
CA LEU A 181 6.23 -11.92 -2.51
C LEU A 181 5.39 -12.38 -1.31
N PHE A 182 5.03 -11.44 -0.46
CA PHE A 182 4.10 -11.64 0.64
C PHE A 182 2.72 -11.12 0.22
N ARG A 183 1.70 -11.88 0.54
CA ARG A 183 0.32 -11.51 0.19
C ARG A 183 -0.67 -12.08 1.19
N THR A 184 -1.77 -11.40 1.31
CA THR A 184 -2.94 -11.87 2.02
C THR A 184 -3.61 -12.99 1.22
N LYS A 185 -4.89 -13.21 1.40
CA LYS A 185 -5.66 -14.22 0.68
C LYS A 185 -5.63 -13.97 -0.83
N SER A 186 -4.99 -14.85 -1.57
CA SER A 186 -4.99 -14.84 -3.03
C SER A 186 -6.21 -15.57 -3.60
N ARG A 187 -6.75 -15.03 -4.68
CA ARG A 187 -7.76 -15.71 -5.51
C ARG A 187 -7.21 -15.84 -6.92
N LYS A 188 -7.44 -16.98 -7.57
CA LYS A 188 -7.04 -17.22 -8.96
C LYS A 188 -5.53 -16.97 -9.20
N ALA A 189 -4.68 -17.30 -8.23
CA ALA A 189 -3.23 -17.07 -8.29
C ALA A 189 -2.81 -15.58 -8.48
N ASN A 190 -3.69 -14.62 -8.19
CA ASN A 190 -3.37 -13.20 -8.27
C ASN A 190 -2.22 -12.85 -7.31
N PRO A 191 -1.11 -12.22 -7.78
CA PRO A 191 0.00 -11.82 -6.93
C PRO A 191 -0.34 -10.65 -6.00
N GLU A 192 -1.35 -9.83 -6.33
CA GLU A 192 -1.69 -8.66 -5.54
C GLU A 192 -2.51 -8.96 -4.28
N GLY A 193 -2.95 -10.16 -4.04
CA GLY A 193 -3.73 -10.47 -2.85
C GLY A 193 -4.96 -9.56 -2.66
N ARG A 194 -5.41 -9.37 -1.43
CA ARG A 194 -6.54 -8.50 -1.11
C ARG A 194 -6.29 -7.76 0.21
N SER A 195 -6.31 -6.43 0.19
CA SER A 195 -6.20 -5.62 1.40
C SER A 195 -7.19 -6.04 2.49
N ILE A 196 -6.74 -6.10 3.74
CA ILE A 196 -7.66 -6.31 4.88
C ILE A 196 -8.61 -5.13 5.06
N LEU A 197 -8.24 -3.93 4.58
CA LEU A 197 -9.04 -2.72 4.64
C LEU A 197 -10.17 -2.70 3.60
N ARG A 198 -10.15 -3.64 2.63
CA ARG A 198 -11.13 -3.65 1.54
C ARG A 198 -12.59 -3.63 2.00
N ASN A 199 -12.90 -4.33 3.06
CA ASN A 199 -14.28 -4.38 3.56
C ASN A 199 -14.66 -3.11 4.33
N ALA A 200 -13.70 -2.42 4.94
CA ALA A 200 -13.93 -1.16 5.66
C ALA A 200 -14.03 0.05 4.73
N TYR A 201 -13.64 -0.07 3.45
CA TYR A 201 -13.57 1.05 2.51
C TYR A 201 -14.88 1.83 2.40
N ARG A 202 -16.03 1.14 2.32
CA ARG A 202 -17.33 1.80 2.16
C ARG A 202 -17.67 2.68 3.36
N ASP A 203 -17.51 2.14 4.55
CA ASP A 203 -17.85 2.85 5.80
C ASP A 203 -16.90 4.02 6.04
N TRP A 204 -15.60 3.82 5.77
CA TRP A 204 -14.60 4.87 5.79
C TRP A 204 -14.92 6.00 4.81
N TYR A 205 -15.31 5.67 3.57
CA TYR A 205 -15.68 6.66 2.55
C TYR A 205 -16.88 7.51 3.00
N PHE A 206 -17.90 6.89 3.58
CA PHE A 206 -19.06 7.62 4.10
C PHE A 206 -18.70 8.46 5.34
N LYS A 207 -17.92 7.91 6.28
CA LYS A 207 -17.41 8.66 7.46
C LYS A 207 -16.71 9.94 7.01
N ARG A 208 -15.78 9.84 6.08
CA ARG A 208 -15.04 10.98 5.52
C ARG A 208 -15.98 12.03 4.92
N ARG A 209 -16.96 11.60 4.11
CA ARG A 209 -17.92 12.51 3.49
C ARG A 209 -18.80 13.23 4.51
N ILE A 210 -19.23 12.52 5.54
CA ILE A 210 -20.02 13.11 6.63
C ILE A 210 -19.17 14.16 7.37
N GLN A 211 -17.92 13.85 7.71
CA GLN A 211 -17.01 14.78 8.37
C GLN A 211 -16.75 16.05 7.54
N GLU A 212 -16.59 15.92 6.22
CA GLU A 212 -16.47 17.07 5.32
C GLU A 212 -17.73 17.97 5.38
N ILE A 213 -18.92 17.37 5.33
CA ILE A 213 -20.20 18.10 5.40
C ILE A 213 -20.41 18.75 6.77
N GLU A 214 -20.11 18.03 7.85
CA GLU A 214 -20.18 18.56 9.22
C GLU A 214 -19.22 19.74 9.40
N GLY A 215 -17.99 19.63 8.89
CA GLY A 215 -17.00 20.72 8.93
C GLY A 215 -17.51 21.99 8.26
N ILE A 216 -18.08 21.86 7.05
CA ILE A 216 -18.70 22.98 6.33
C ILE A 216 -19.90 23.56 7.09
N GLY A 217 -20.72 22.68 7.70
CA GLY A 217 -21.86 23.10 8.51
C GLY A 217 -21.44 23.92 9.71
N VAL A 218 -20.45 23.43 10.47
CA VAL A 218 -19.89 24.14 11.63
C VAL A 218 -19.26 25.48 11.23
N GLU A 219 -18.53 25.52 10.13
CA GLU A 219 -17.93 26.76 9.63
C GLU A 219 -19.00 27.83 9.30
N ARG A 220 -20.09 27.42 8.65
CA ARG A 220 -21.21 28.29 8.33
C ARG A 220 -21.96 28.78 9.59
N ASP A 221 -22.17 27.88 10.55
CA ASP A 221 -22.81 28.25 11.81
C ASP A 221 -21.96 29.25 12.63
N LEU A 222 -20.63 29.07 12.64
CA LEU A 222 -19.70 29.99 13.30
C LEU A 222 -19.61 31.35 12.60
N ALA A 223 -19.70 31.38 11.27
CA ALA A 223 -19.73 32.61 10.49
C ALA A 223 -21.04 33.40 10.70
N GLY A 224 -22.07 32.75 11.24
CA GLY A 224 -23.41 33.29 11.42
C GLY A 224 -24.19 33.40 10.12
N PHE A 225 -25.51 33.59 10.26
CA PHE A 225 -26.37 33.86 9.11
C PHE A 225 -26.35 35.38 8.84
N PRO A 226 -25.94 35.87 7.67
CA PRO A 226 -26.07 37.27 7.34
C PRO A 226 -27.56 37.63 7.30
N THR A 227 -28.02 38.42 8.24
CA THR A 227 -29.38 38.92 8.25
C THR A 227 -29.43 40.37 7.77
N LEU A 228 -30.25 40.62 6.76
CA LEU A 228 -30.53 41.96 6.29
C LEU A 228 -31.81 42.42 6.95
N THR A 229 -31.72 43.43 7.83
CA THR A 229 -32.89 44.01 8.49
C THR A 229 -33.20 45.35 7.85
N ALA A 230 -34.39 45.48 7.25
CA ALA A 230 -34.84 46.77 6.75
C ALA A 230 -35.28 47.66 7.89
N PRO A 231 -35.11 48.99 7.79
CA PRO A 231 -35.72 49.94 8.68
C PRO A 231 -37.24 49.83 8.68
N GLU A 232 -37.86 50.21 9.81
CA GLU A 232 -39.30 50.14 9.98
C GLU A 232 -40.04 51.00 8.93
N GLY A 233 -41.00 50.39 8.22
CA GLY A 233 -41.76 51.02 7.15
C GLY A 233 -41.19 50.92 5.74
N ILE A 234 -40.05 50.28 5.55
CA ILE A 234 -39.45 50.03 4.22
C ILE A 234 -39.75 48.59 3.74
N ASN A 235 -40.34 48.51 2.55
CA ASN A 235 -40.55 47.20 1.91
C ASN A 235 -39.34 46.78 1.09
N ILE A 236 -38.57 45.80 1.58
CA ILE A 236 -37.40 45.24 0.90
C ILE A 236 -37.76 44.68 -0.49
N TRP A 237 -38.99 44.30 -0.70
CA TRP A 237 -39.46 43.66 -1.94
C TRP A 237 -40.02 44.68 -2.96
N ASP A 238 -39.79 45.97 -2.74
CA ASP A 238 -40.15 46.99 -3.68
C ASP A 238 -39.17 47.01 -4.86
N ASP A 239 -39.65 46.62 -6.04
CA ASP A 239 -38.86 46.56 -7.28
C ASP A 239 -38.74 47.92 -7.98
N GLU A 240 -39.50 48.95 -7.53
CA GLU A 240 -39.42 50.30 -8.08
C GLU A 240 -38.39 51.16 -7.36
N ASP A 241 -37.94 50.77 -6.15
CA ASP A 241 -36.91 51.47 -5.40
C ASP A 241 -35.48 50.99 -5.75
N PRO A 242 -34.66 51.88 -6.36
CA PRO A 242 -33.30 51.53 -6.74
C PRO A 242 -32.38 51.20 -5.55
N GLU A 243 -32.69 51.70 -4.36
CA GLU A 243 -31.90 51.44 -3.14
C GLU A 243 -32.19 50.06 -2.61
N MET A 244 -33.43 49.60 -2.66
CA MET A 244 -33.87 48.23 -2.30
C MET A 244 -33.29 47.19 -3.25
N LEU A 245 -33.25 47.48 -4.53
CA LEU A 245 -32.59 46.61 -5.52
C LEU A 245 -31.09 46.43 -5.24
N ARG A 246 -30.40 47.51 -4.84
CA ARG A 246 -28.97 47.42 -4.44
C ARG A 246 -28.78 46.64 -3.15
N MET A 247 -29.63 46.78 -2.18
CA MET A 247 -29.57 46.02 -0.92
C MET A 247 -29.80 44.52 -1.14
N ARG A 248 -30.80 44.17 -1.97
CA ARG A 248 -31.02 42.76 -2.35
C ARG A 248 -29.80 42.17 -3.10
N ALA A 249 -29.27 42.86 -4.08
CA ALA A 249 -28.10 42.44 -4.81
C ALA A 249 -26.84 42.29 -3.91
N ALA A 250 -26.72 43.13 -2.88
CA ALA A 250 -25.65 42.98 -1.88
C ALA A 250 -25.86 41.74 -0.99
N ALA A 251 -27.11 41.50 -0.54
CA ALA A 251 -27.45 40.32 0.23
C ALA A 251 -27.22 38.99 -0.57
N GLU A 252 -27.63 38.97 -1.82
CA GLU A 252 -27.39 37.81 -2.71
C GLU A 252 -25.91 37.52 -2.88
N ARG A 253 -25.06 38.54 -2.99
CA ARG A 253 -23.59 38.35 -3.07
C ARG A 253 -22.99 37.79 -1.79
N LEU A 254 -23.54 38.13 -0.61
CA LEU A 254 -23.09 37.60 0.67
C LEU A 254 -23.48 36.12 0.88
N VAL A 255 -24.54 35.67 0.21
CA VAL A 255 -24.98 34.27 0.29
C VAL A 255 -24.23 33.37 -0.73
N GLN A 256 -23.66 33.94 -1.80
CA GLN A 256 -22.97 33.22 -2.85
C GLN A 256 -21.46 33.01 -2.58
N ASN A 257 -20.87 33.70 -1.63
CA ASN A 257 -19.48 33.54 -1.18
C ASN A 257 -19.43 32.73 0.12
#